data_e8c5df48970562721f739dd77c1ee8d5
#
_entry.id   e8c5df48970562721f739dd77c1ee8d5
#
_cell.length_a   1.000
_cell.length_b   1.000
_cell.length_c   1.000
_cell.angle_alpha   90.00
_cell.angle_beta   90.00
_cell.angle_gamma   90.00
#
_symmetry.space_group_name_H-M   'P 1'
#
loop_
_entity.id
_entity.type
_entity.pdbx_description
1 polymer ?
#
loop_
_entity_poly.entity_id
_entity_poly.type
_entity_poly.pdbx_seq_one_letter_code
_entity_poly.pdbx_strand_id
1 'polypeptide(L)'
;IVLVGESIGVKEGGILSHNTASYTDDEVFYLFYGKSYNPKADEKTKYIKMRGRKVYEFALTNVPSAMKECLDLASTNILEIKKILIHQANAKMDDAIVKRLYKLFNEESPKEIMPLTVDRFGNSSVATVPTMFDLIVRNKLGNHKIEKGDKIIFASVGAGMHINAMVYQY
;
A
#
# COMPACT_ATOMS: atom_id res chain seq x y z
N ILE A 1 -9.78 -12.23 -6.41
CA ILE A 1 -10.92 -11.82 -7.25
C ILE A 1 -10.89 -10.31 -7.31
N VAL A 2 -10.64 -9.76 -8.47
CA VAL A 2 -10.75 -8.32 -8.71
C VAL A 2 -12.15 -8.08 -9.28
N LEU A 3 -12.97 -7.34 -8.57
CA LEU A 3 -14.23 -6.83 -9.10
C LEU A 3 -13.91 -5.54 -9.85
N VAL A 4 -13.90 -5.63 -11.16
CA VAL A 4 -13.87 -4.43 -12.02
C VAL A 4 -15.33 -4.06 -12.28
N GLY A 5 -15.76 -2.97 -11.66
CA GLY A 5 -17.05 -2.38 -11.97
C GLY A 5 -16.92 -1.42 -13.14
N GLU A 6 -17.70 -1.58 -14.18
CA GLU A 6 -17.84 -0.57 -15.21
C GLU A 6 -18.72 0.57 -14.70
N SER A 7 -18.22 1.81 -14.75
CA SER A 7 -19.01 2.98 -14.38
C SER A 7 -19.99 3.30 -15.50
N ILE A 8 -21.19 2.80 -15.40
CA ILE A 8 -22.27 3.14 -16.33
C ILE A 8 -22.90 4.47 -15.91
N GLY A 9 -22.41 5.57 -16.46
CA GLY A 9 -23.06 6.86 -16.36
C GLY A 9 -22.97 7.58 -15.02
N VAL A 10 -22.14 7.15 -14.09
CA VAL A 10 -21.88 7.87 -12.84
C VAL A 10 -20.76 8.89 -13.09
N LYS A 11 -21.09 10.16 -13.04
CA LYS A 11 -20.13 11.27 -13.23
C LYS A 11 -19.24 11.53 -12.00
N GLU A 12 -19.45 10.82 -10.91
CA GLU A 12 -18.78 11.10 -9.63
C GLU A 12 -18.30 9.81 -8.99
N GLY A 13 -16.98 9.73 -8.69
CA GLY A 13 -16.36 8.64 -7.98
C GLY A 13 -15.62 7.63 -8.86
N GLY A 14 -14.95 6.67 -8.21
CA GLY A 14 -14.14 5.64 -8.87
C GLY A 14 -12.65 5.93 -8.85
N ILE A 15 -11.90 5.25 -9.73
CA ILE A 15 -10.45 5.42 -9.84
C ILE A 15 -10.15 6.74 -10.54
N LEU A 16 -9.53 7.69 -9.84
CA LEU A 16 -9.12 8.99 -10.38
C LEU A 16 -7.77 8.90 -11.09
N SER A 17 -6.85 8.11 -10.53
CA SER A 17 -5.53 7.84 -11.09
C SER A 17 -4.96 6.54 -10.55
N HIS A 18 -4.01 5.96 -11.26
CA HIS A 18 -3.20 4.86 -10.76
C HIS A 18 -1.78 4.94 -11.30
N ASN A 19 -0.84 4.37 -10.54
CA ASN A 19 0.55 4.20 -10.93
C ASN A 19 1.00 2.79 -10.55
N THR A 20 1.71 2.13 -11.47
CA THR A 20 2.35 0.83 -11.25
C THR A 20 3.79 0.89 -11.69
N ALA A 21 4.70 0.43 -10.84
CA ALA A 21 6.12 0.39 -11.14
C ALA A 21 6.72 -0.98 -10.80
N SER A 22 7.66 -1.43 -11.62
CA SER A 22 8.42 -2.66 -11.41
C SER A 22 9.91 -2.36 -11.45
N TYR A 23 10.63 -2.82 -10.45
CA TYR A 23 12.07 -2.65 -10.30
C TYR A 23 12.69 -4.04 -10.34
N THR A 24 13.27 -4.41 -11.49
CA THR A 24 13.64 -5.80 -11.81
C THR A 24 15.14 -6.02 -11.96
N ASP A 25 15.95 -5.05 -11.56
CA ASP A 25 17.40 -5.21 -11.50
C ASP A 25 17.82 -5.97 -10.22
N ASP A 26 18.65 -5.44 -9.38
CA ASP A 26 19.06 -6.07 -8.11
C ASP A 26 17.90 -6.23 -7.12
N GLU A 27 16.87 -5.41 -7.25
CA GLU A 27 15.69 -5.39 -6.40
C GLU A 27 14.87 -6.68 -6.47
N VAL A 28 14.91 -7.40 -7.59
CA VAL A 28 14.24 -8.70 -7.75
C VAL A 28 14.65 -9.70 -6.67
N PHE A 29 15.86 -9.56 -6.11
CA PHE A 29 16.40 -10.41 -5.06
C PHE A 29 16.17 -9.88 -3.64
N TYR A 30 15.40 -8.81 -3.45
CA TYR A 30 15.08 -8.31 -2.11
C TYR A 30 14.05 -9.19 -1.41
N LEU A 31 13.15 -9.79 -2.17
CA LEU A 31 12.15 -10.74 -1.67
C LEU A 31 11.96 -11.86 -2.72
N PHE A 32 12.37 -13.08 -2.40
CA PHE A 32 12.39 -14.19 -3.36
C PHE A 32 12.23 -15.56 -2.70
N TYR A 33 11.97 -16.59 -3.48
CA TYR A 33 12.01 -17.98 -3.07
C TYR A 33 13.40 -18.58 -3.29
N GLY A 34 13.99 -19.14 -2.24
CA GLY A 34 15.33 -19.75 -2.30
C GLY A 34 15.47 -20.99 -1.44
N LYS A 35 16.53 -21.77 -1.68
CA LYS A 35 16.89 -22.93 -0.85
C LYS A 35 17.13 -22.50 0.61
N SER A 36 17.00 -23.41 1.55
CA SER A 36 17.41 -23.19 2.94
C SER A 36 18.90 -22.81 3.03
N TYR A 37 19.24 -21.98 4.01
CA TYR A 37 20.66 -21.78 4.39
C TYR A 37 21.21 -22.90 5.26
N ASN A 38 20.35 -23.78 5.78
CA ASN A 38 20.78 -24.99 6.47
C ASN A 38 21.23 -26.04 5.45
N PRO A 39 22.50 -26.46 5.44
CA PRO A 39 23.01 -27.42 4.46
C PRO A 39 22.39 -28.84 4.61
N LYS A 40 21.74 -29.10 5.75
CA LYS A 40 21.06 -30.37 6.01
C LYS A 40 19.59 -30.38 5.61
N ALA A 41 19.06 -29.23 5.14
CA ALA A 41 17.67 -29.16 4.72
C ALA A 41 17.47 -29.78 3.35
N ASP A 42 16.24 -30.25 3.08
CA ASP A 42 15.85 -30.74 1.77
C ASP A 42 16.07 -29.67 0.69
N GLU A 43 16.79 -30.04 -0.35
CA GLU A 43 17.10 -29.12 -1.45
C GLU A 43 15.91 -28.75 -2.33
N LYS A 44 14.85 -29.55 -2.33
CA LYS A 44 13.64 -29.32 -3.13
C LYS A 44 12.75 -28.26 -2.50
N THR A 45 12.78 -28.12 -1.17
CA THR A 45 11.96 -27.16 -0.46
C THR A 45 12.52 -25.74 -0.64
N LYS A 46 11.65 -24.83 -1.05
CA LYS A 46 11.96 -23.40 -1.17
C LYS A 46 11.30 -22.63 -0.02
N TYR A 47 11.99 -21.59 0.41
CA TYR A 47 11.57 -20.72 1.50
C TYR A 47 11.51 -19.28 1.04
N ILE A 48 10.62 -18.49 1.61
CA ILE A 48 10.64 -17.03 1.41
C ILE A 48 11.92 -16.48 2.01
N LYS A 49 12.67 -15.76 1.20
CA LYS A 49 13.90 -15.05 1.55
C LYS A 49 13.67 -13.56 1.43
N MET A 50 14.10 -12.81 2.41
CA MET A 50 13.94 -11.35 2.41
C MET A 50 15.22 -10.67 2.88
N ARG A 51 15.69 -9.70 2.11
CA ARG A 51 16.73 -8.74 2.52
C ARG A 51 16.04 -7.58 3.23
N GLY A 52 15.61 -7.78 4.48
CA GLY A 52 14.69 -6.89 5.20
C GLY A 52 15.09 -5.41 5.18
N ARG A 53 16.39 -5.09 5.38
CA ARG A 53 16.88 -3.71 5.30
C ARG A 53 16.68 -3.10 3.91
N LYS A 54 16.97 -3.86 2.84
CA LYS A 54 16.80 -3.40 1.46
C LYS A 54 15.34 -3.18 1.11
N VAL A 55 14.46 -4.10 1.52
CA VAL A 55 13.00 -3.94 1.36
C VAL A 55 12.50 -2.69 2.09
N TYR A 56 12.98 -2.45 3.31
CA TYR A 56 12.63 -1.27 4.09
C TYR A 56 13.08 0.03 3.41
N GLU A 57 14.35 0.13 3.02
CA GLU A 57 14.91 1.30 2.32
C GLU A 57 14.17 1.56 1.00
N PHE A 58 13.89 0.49 0.24
CA PHE A 58 13.14 0.54 -1.01
C PHE A 58 11.71 1.08 -0.80
N ALA A 59 10.98 0.52 0.16
CA ALA A 59 9.61 0.93 0.44
C ALA A 59 9.53 2.40 0.86
N LEU A 60 10.42 2.84 1.76
CA LEU A 60 10.46 4.23 2.23
C LEU A 60 10.82 5.25 1.13
N THR A 61 11.53 4.83 0.11
CA THR A 61 11.94 5.71 -0.98
C THR A 61 10.87 5.77 -2.07
N ASN A 62 10.41 4.60 -2.51
CA ASN A 62 9.65 4.49 -3.75
C ASN A 62 8.13 4.55 -3.55
N VAL A 63 7.59 4.05 -2.42
CA VAL A 63 6.14 4.04 -2.20
C VAL A 63 5.58 5.46 -2.02
N PRO A 64 6.20 6.37 -1.23
CA PRO A 64 5.73 7.76 -1.15
C PRO A 64 5.77 8.48 -2.50
N SER A 65 6.82 8.24 -3.30
CA SER A 65 6.96 8.85 -4.63
C SER A 65 5.85 8.38 -5.58
N ALA A 66 5.53 7.08 -5.58
CA ALA A 66 4.45 6.53 -6.39
C ALA A 66 3.07 7.08 -5.97
N MET A 67 2.82 7.22 -4.67
CA MET A 67 1.58 7.84 -4.17
C MET A 67 1.50 9.32 -4.55
N LYS A 68 2.62 10.06 -4.46
CA LYS A 68 2.67 11.46 -4.88
C LYS A 68 2.37 11.60 -6.37
N GLU A 69 2.97 10.78 -7.21
CA GLU A 69 2.70 10.77 -8.64
C GLU A 69 1.22 10.51 -8.95
N CYS A 70 0.57 9.59 -8.23
CA CYS A 70 -0.87 9.38 -8.35
C CYS A 70 -1.68 10.62 -7.98
N LEU A 71 -1.30 11.33 -6.91
CA LEU A 71 -1.96 12.57 -6.51
C LEU A 71 -1.81 13.66 -7.58
N ASP A 72 -0.60 13.81 -8.12
CA ASP A 72 -0.31 14.77 -9.20
C ASP A 72 -1.15 14.45 -10.46
N LEU A 73 -1.22 13.17 -10.87
CA LEU A 73 -2.04 12.71 -12.00
C LEU A 73 -3.54 12.94 -11.78
N ALA A 74 -4.02 12.76 -10.54
CA ALA A 74 -5.41 13.02 -10.17
C ALA A 74 -5.70 14.52 -9.96
N SER A 75 -4.72 15.41 -10.06
CA SER A 75 -4.82 16.82 -9.67
C SER A 75 -5.43 16.99 -8.29
N THR A 76 -5.03 16.13 -7.33
CA THR A 76 -5.59 16.07 -5.98
C THR A 76 -4.54 16.48 -4.96
N ASN A 77 -4.90 17.41 -4.05
CA ASN A 77 -4.03 17.81 -2.96
C ASN A 77 -4.01 16.73 -1.88
N ILE A 78 -2.85 16.52 -1.22
CA ILE A 78 -2.71 15.57 -0.11
C ILE A 78 -3.68 15.86 1.05
N LEU A 79 -4.03 17.11 1.29
CA LEU A 79 -4.98 17.53 2.32
C LEU A 79 -6.44 17.14 2.04
N GLU A 80 -6.76 16.78 0.78
CA GLU A 80 -8.07 16.27 0.42
C GLU A 80 -8.24 14.78 0.72
N ILE A 81 -7.14 14.09 1.05
CA ILE A 81 -7.16 12.64 1.28
C ILE A 81 -7.73 12.33 2.65
N LYS A 82 -8.80 11.56 2.67
CA LYS A 82 -9.49 11.13 3.89
C LYS A 82 -8.80 9.96 4.57
N LYS A 83 -8.30 8.99 3.80
CA LYS A 83 -7.60 7.80 4.29
C LYS A 83 -6.51 7.33 3.32
N ILE A 84 -5.48 6.73 3.90
CA ILE A 84 -4.42 6.03 3.16
C ILE A 84 -4.45 4.57 3.58
N LEU A 85 -4.81 3.68 2.67
CA LEU A 85 -4.88 2.24 2.86
C LEU A 85 -3.68 1.60 2.17
N ILE A 86 -2.66 1.30 2.95
CA ILE A 86 -1.38 0.76 2.46
C ILE A 86 -1.23 -0.70 2.90
N HIS A 87 -0.54 -1.51 2.10
CA HIS A 87 -0.12 -2.84 2.50
C HIS A 87 0.64 -2.79 3.84
N GLN A 88 0.26 -3.62 4.80
CA GLN A 88 0.82 -3.60 6.14
C GLN A 88 1.72 -4.81 6.40
N ALA A 89 3.01 -4.59 6.25
CA ALA A 89 4.03 -5.55 6.63
C ALA A 89 4.54 -5.29 8.07
N ASN A 90 4.58 -4.03 8.49
CA ASN A 90 5.13 -3.59 9.78
C ASN A 90 4.65 -2.16 10.07
N ALA A 91 3.93 -1.97 11.17
CA ALA A 91 3.33 -0.67 11.54
C ALA A 91 4.33 0.50 11.57
N LYS A 92 5.59 0.27 12.01
CA LYS A 92 6.62 1.32 12.03
C LYS A 92 7.06 1.74 10.64
N MET A 93 7.17 0.77 9.72
CA MET A 93 7.51 1.05 8.33
C MET A 93 6.37 1.81 7.65
N ASP A 94 5.15 1.37 7.88
CA ASP A 94 3.95 1.93 7.28
C ASP A 94 3.75 3.40 7.72
N ASP A 95 3.93 3.69 9.01
CA ASP A 95 3.93 5.07 9.55
C ASP A 95 5.04 5.94 8.94
N ALA A 96 6.24 5.38 8.78
CA ALA A 96 7.35 6.11 8.17
C ALA A 96 7.12 6.41 6.67
N ILE A 97 6.46 5.51 5.93
CA ILE A 97 6.06 5.75 4.53
C ILE A 97 5.07 6.92 4.46
N VAL A 98 4.02 6.90 5.30
CA VAL A 98 3.00 7.96 5.31
C VAL A 98 3.61 9.30 5.71
N LYS A 99 4.45 9.35 6.74
CA LYS A 99 5.16 10.58 7.13
C LYS A 99 6.03 11.13 6.00
N ARG A 100 6.73 10.25 5.26
CA ARG A 100 7.51 10.66 4.10
C ARG A 100 6.65 11.21 2.97
N LEU A 101 5.49 10.61 2.71
CA LEU A 101 4.56 11.13 1.72
C LEU A 101 4.14 12.57 2.07
N TYR A 102 3.68 12.81 3.28
CA TYR A 102 3.28 14.16 3.71
C TYR A 102 4.43 15.16 3.64
N LYS A 103 5.65 14.73 4.00
CA LYS A 103 6.84 15.58 3.88
C LYS A 103 7.14 16.03 2.44
N LEU A 104 6.78 15.24 1.42
CA LEU A 104 6.93 15.64 0.00
C LEU A 104 6.02 16.84 -0.38
N PHE A 105 5.03 17.14 0.45
CA PHE A 105 4.12 18.29 0.31
C PHE A 105 4.39 19.39 1.34
N ASN A 106 5.46 19.28 2.15
CA ASN A 106 5.76 20.14 3.30
C ASN A 106 4.65 20.17 4.37
N GLU A 107 3.93 19.04 4.52
CA GLU A 107 2.82 18.87 5.46
C GLU A 107 3.15 17.83 6.54
N GLU A 108 2.39 17.86 7.64
CA GLU A 108 2.41 16.83 8.68
C GLU A 108 1.26 15.83 8.48
N SER A 109 1.57 14.54 8.68
CA SER A 109 0.55 13.50 8.54
C SER A 109 -0.45 13.55 9.70
N PRO A 110 -1.78 13.60 9.42
CA PRO A 110 -2.80 13.48 10.47
C PRO A 110 -2.71 12.14 11.21
N LYS A 111 -2.98 12.14 12.51
CA LYS A 111 -2.82 10.94 13.38
C LYS A 111 -3.63 9.73 12.92
N GLU A 112 -4.82 9.92 12.35
CA GLU A 112 -5.74 8.84 11.97
C GLU A 112 -5.89 8.68 10.46
N ILE A 113 -4.94 9.20 9.69
CA ILE A 113 -4.99 9.12 8.22
C ILE A 113 -4.86 7.68 7.72
N MET A 114 -4.04 6.87 8.39
CA MET A 114 -3.80 5.48 8.06
C MET A 114 -4.35 4.56 9.16
N PRO A 115 -5.39 3.78 8.87
CA PRO A 115 -5.85 2.74 9.79
C PRO A 115 -4.82 1.61 9.90
N LEU A 116 -4.76 0.95 11.05
CA LEU A 116 -3.89 -0.19 11.30
C LEU A 116 -4.74 -1.45 11.53
N THR A 117 -4.31 -2.54 10.92
CA THR A 117 -4.91 -3.88 11.08
C THR A 117 -3.85 -4.96 11.33
N VAL A 118 -2.57 -4.61 11.18
CA VAL A 118 -1.45 -5.55 11.34
C VAL A 118 -1.33 -6.10 12.78
N ASP A 119 -1.78 -5.35 13.77
CA ASP A 119 -1.86 -5.75 15.17
C ASP A 119 -2.89 -6.86 15.43
N ARG A 120 -3.93 -6.95 14.59
CA ARG A 120 -5.04 -7.90 14.70
C ARG A 120 -4.92 -9.09 13.76
N PHE A 121 -4.48 -8.85 12.53
CA PHE A 121 -4.47 -9.85 11.46
C PHE A 121 -3.07 -10.22 10.98
N GLY A 122 -2.03 -9.58 11.51
CA GLY A 122 -0.67 -9.73 11.01
C GLY A 122 -0.53 -9.21 9.57
N ASN A 123 0.54 -9.62 8.90
CA ASN A 123 0.70 -9.37 7.48
C ASN A 123 -0.14 -10.35 6.67
N SER A 124 -1.31 -9.93 6.23
CA SER A 124 -2.23 -10.73 5.42
C SER A 124 -1.97 -10.64 3.90
N SER A 125 -0.76 -10.19 3.52
CA SER A 125 -0.30 -10.13 2.13
C SER A 125 -1.26 -9.33 1.23
N VAL A 126 -1.64 -9.88 0.08
CA VAL A 126 -2.55 -9.25 -0.88
C VAL A 126 -3.93 -8.91 -0.29
N ALA A 127 -4.35 -9.60 0.77
CA ALA A 127 -5.64 -9.36 1.41
C ALA A 127 -5.66 -8.12 2.32
N THR A 128 -4.52 -7.54 2.68
CA THR A 128 -4.44 -6.43 3.64
C THR A 128 -5.31 -5.24 3.21
N VAL A 129 -5.08 -4.71 2.03
CA VAL A 129 -5.76 -3.50 1.54
C VAL A 129 -7.27 -3.72 1.35
N PRO A 130 -7.73 -4.77 0.65
CA PRO A 130 -9.17 -5.01 0.50
C PRO A 130 -9.88 -5.32 1.83
N THR A 131 -9.20 -5.99 2.77
CA THR A 131 -9.78 -6.24 4.11
C THR A 131 -9.96 -4.93 4.89
N MET A 132 -8.96 -4.04 4.88
CA MET A 132 -9.10 -2.73 5.53
C MET A 132 -10.25 -1.93 4.92
N PHE A 133 -10.33 -1.90 3.60
CA PHE A 133 -11.39 -1.18 2.91
C PHE A 133 -12.78 -1.72 3.28
N ASP A 134 -12.98 -3.04 3.22
CA ASP A 134 -14.24 -3.69 3.62
C ASP A 134 -14.63 -3.38 5.08
N LEU A 135 -13.65 -3.44 6.00
CA LEU A 135 -13.90 -3.13 7.41
C LEU A 135 -14.30 -1.67 7.63
N ILE A 136 -13.71 -0.72 6.90
CA ILE A 136 -14.09 0.70 7.00
C ILE A 136 -15.48 0.92 6.44
N VAL A 137 -15.77 0.42 5.24
CA VAL A 137 -17.11 0.54 4.60
C VAL A 137 -18.20 -0.03 5.49
N ARG A 138 -17.92 -1.13 6.19
CA ARG A 138 -18.85 -1.76 7.13
C ARG A 138 -18.87 -1.12 8.53
N ASN A 139 -18.11 -0.03 8.76
CA ASN A 139 -17.96 0.59 10.10
C ASN A 139 -17.46 -0.38 11.17
N LYS A 140 -16.54 -1.31 10.81
CA LYS A 140 -15.96 -2.33 11.71
C LYS A 140 -14.51 -2.06 12.09
N LEU A 141 -13.96 -0.88 11.74
CA LEU A 141 -12.57 -0.51 12.03
C LEU A 141 -12.50 0.76 12.90
N GLY A 142 -12.91 0.63 14.15
CA GLY A 142 -12.84 1.71 15.14
C GLY A 142 -13.54 3.00 14.66
N ASN A 143 -12.84 4.13 14.77
CA ASN A 143 -13.35 5.45 14.36
C ASN A 143 -13.07 5.78 12.89
N HIS A 144 -12.44 4.86 12.15
CA HIS A 144 -12.17 5.09 10.73
C HIS A 144 -13.45 4.97 9.90
N LYS A 145 -13.80 6.05 9.20
CA LYS A 145 -14.97 6.14 8.33
C LYS A 145 -14.59 6.78 7.01
N ILE A 146 -15.34 6.42 5.99
CA ILE A 146 -15.34 7.05 4.67
C ILE A 146 -16.78 7.29 4.25
N GLU A 147 -16.99 8.40 3.57
CA GLU A 147 -18.30 8.82 3.08
C GLU A 147 -18.25 9.05 1.57
N LYS A 148 -19.40 9.04 0.93
CA LYS A 148 -19.48 9.29 -0.52
C LYS A 148 -18.82 10.62 -0.87
N GLY A 149 -17.91 10.58 -1.84
CA GLY A 149 -17.11 11.73 -2.27
C GLY A 149 -15.72 11.82 -1.62
N ASP A 150 -15.48 11.07 -0.53
CA ASP A 150 -14.15 11.04 0.11
C ASP A 150 -13.09 10.45 -0.83
N LYS A 151 -11.91 11.08 -0.87
CA LYS A 151 -10.78 10.60 -1.64
C LYS A 151 -9.86 9.73 -0.77
N ILE A 152 -9.44 8.60 -1.31
CA ILE A 152 -8.64 7.59 -0.61
C ILE A 152 -7.43 7.25 -1.47
N ILE A 153 -6.27 7.03 -0.82
CA ILE A 153 -5.12 6.42 -1.48
C ILE A 153 -5.07 4.95 -1.10
N PHE A 154 -4.93 4.10 -2.11
CA PHE A 154 -4.51 2.71 -1.95
C PHE A 154 -3.07 2.57 -2.40
N ALA A 155 -2.24 1.86 -1.63
CA ALA A 155 -0.87 1.58 -2.04
C ALA A 155 -0.41 0.20 -1.56
N SER A 156 0.46 -0.41 -2.35
CA SER A 156 1.08 -1.68 -2.01
C SER A 156 2.50 -1.78 -2.56
N VAL A 157 3.32 -2.55 -1.87
CA VAL A 157 4.65 -2.95 -2.32
C VAL A 157 4.81 -4.44 -2.12
N GLY A 158 5.41 -5.11 -3.07
CA GLY A 158 5.61 -6.55 -3.02
C GLY A 158 6.85 -7.01 -3.77
N ALA A 159 7.03 -8.33 -3.79
CA ALA A 159 8.15 -8.95 -4.51
C ALA A 159 8.15 -8.54 -5.99
N GLY A 160 9.38 -8.38 -6.52
CA GLY A 160 9.51 -8.08 -7.92
C GLY A 160 10.54 -7.00 -8.28
N MET A 161 10.88 -5.94 -7.51
CA MET A 161 9.95 -5.31 -6.57
C MET A 161 8.87 -4.54 -7.32
N HIS A 162 7.62 -4.75 -6.94
CA HIS A 162 6.49 -4.06 -7.56
C HIS A 162 5.85 -3.07 -6.60
N ILE A 163 5.41 -1.93 -7.12
CA ILE A 163 4.64 -0.93 -6.40
C ILE A 163 3.37 -0.66 -7.18
N ASN A 164 2.27 -0.53 -6.46
CA ASN A 164 1.01 -0.05 -7.01
C ASN A 164 0.49 1.06 -6.10
N ALA A 165 0.04 2.15 -6.69
CA ALA A 165 -0.65 3.22 -6.00
C ALA A 165 -1.88 3.65 -6.80
N MET A 166 -2.91 4.11 -6.12
CA MET A 166 -4.17 4.52 -6.74
C MET A 166 -4.84 5.59 -5.89
N VAL A 167 -5.34 6.64 -6.52
CA VAL A 167 -6.28 7.59 -5.92
C VAL A 167 -7.69 7.20 -6.33
N TYR A 168 -8.53 7.01 -5.35
CA TYR A 168 -9.91 6.56 -5.52
C TYR A 168 -10.87 7.51 -4.83
N GLN A 169 -11.97 7.86 -5.47
CA GLN A 169 -13.07 8.59 -4.85
C GLN A 169 -14.23 7.63 -4.56
N TYR A 170 -14.59 7.56 -3.30
CA TYR A 170 -15.62 6.65 -2.78
C TYR A 170 -17.03 7.09 -3.10
#